data_7c4c7dd26a003c6c64021698272799d3
#
_entry.id   7c4c7dd26a003c6c64021698272799d3
#
_cell.length_a   1.000
_cell.length_b   1.000
_cell.length_c   1.000
_cell.angle_alpha   90.00
_cell.angle_beta   90.00
_cell.angle_gamma   90.00
#
_symmetry.space_group_name_H-M   'P 1'
#
loop_
_entity.id
_entity.type
_entity.pdbx_description
1 polymer ?
#
loop_
_entity_poly.entity_id
_entity_poly.type
_entity_poly.pdbx_seq_one_letter_code
_entity_poly.pdbx_strand_id
1 'polypeptide(L)'
;MIRLARFVPNLIAAALCTTALPTHAAITVTDDTGATVTLSAPAQRVISLAPHVTELLYAAGGGAKIVGAVSYSDYPPEAKQLPRVGDNKALDLERIVALQPDLIVVWRHGNAQRQLDRLRELHVPLFFSEPHHLDDVALSLTKLGQLLGTSSSADTAAAAYRRDIARLRTQYASRPPVSVFYQVWDKPLMTLNGEHMVSDVITLCGGRNVFAGLQPLVPTVSTEAVLAANPEAIITAAPGATQPDTSLPRLDTWRAWPGLTAVAHHNLFAIDGDLINRPAPRIAQGAQQLCEDLETARSRRKPVAP
;
A
#
# COMPACT_ATOMS: atom_id res chain seq x y z
N MET A 1 -83.65 -22.12 47.47
CA MET A 1 -82.44 -21.32 47.62
C MET A 1 -81.43 -21.84 46.59
N ILE A 2 -81.28 -21.15 45.45
CA ILE A 2 -80.44 -21.58 44.32
C ILE A 2 -79.23 -20.60 44.34
N ARG A 3 -78.00 -21.08 44.62
CA ARG A 3 -76.79 -20.32 44.53
C ARG A 3 -76.25 -20.31 43.10
N LEU A 4 -76.23 -19.12 42.46
CA LEU A 4 -75.56 -18.89 41.19
C LEU A 4 -74.04 -18.83 41.42
N ALA A 5 -73.26 -19.72 40.80
CA ALA A 5 -71.81 -19.64 40.70
C ALA A 5 -71.45 -18.68 39.58
N ARG A 6 -70.68 -17.63 39.88
CA ARG A 6 -70.08 -16.71 38.90
C ARG A 6 -68.80 -17.30 38.34
N PHE A 7 -68.78 -17.60 37.05
CA PHE A 7 -67.53 -17.89 36.31
C PHE A 7 -66.85 -16.57 35.93
N VAL A 8 -65.62 -16.40 36.35
CA VAL A 8 -64.70 -15.32 35.89
C VAL A 8 -63.77 -15.92 34.82
N PRO A 9 -63.74 -15.43 33.58
CA PRO A 9 -62.77 -15.91 32.59
C PRO A 9 -61.42 -15.22 32.84
N ASN A 10 -60.38 -16.02 33.12
CA ASN A 10 -58.99 -15.58 33.15
C ASN A 10 -58.53 -15.29 31.70
N LEU A 11 -58.37 -14.01 31.34
CA LEU A 11 -57.65 -13.59 30.14
C LEU A 11 -56.16 -13.75 30.40
N ILE A 12 -55.53 -14.78 29.78
CA ILE A 12 -54.08 -14.91 29.69
C ILE A 12 -53.63 -14.01 28.54
N ALA A 13 -53.05 -12.85 28.87
CA ALA A 13 -52.38 -11.97 27.90
C ALA A 13 -51.05 -12.62 27.52
N ALA A 14 -50.97 -13.23 26.36
CA ALA A 14 -49.67 -13.69 25.79
C ALA A 14 -48.87 -12.46 25.32
N ALA A 15 -47.86 -12.07 26.07
CA ALA A 15 -46.86 -11.06 25.63
C ALA A 15 -45.99 -11.63 24.52
N LEU A 16 -46.26 -11.26 23.26
CA LEU A 16 -45.31 -11.48 22.15
C LEU A 16 -44.10 -10.60 22.38
N CYS A 17 -43.03 -11.20 22.91
CA CYS A 17 -41.69 -10.59 22.82
C CYS A 17 -41.20 -10.62 21.37
N THR A 18 -41.41 -9.55 20.63
CA THR A 18 -40.77 -9.33 19.33
C THR A 18 -39.28 -9.08 19.57
N THR A 19 -38.46 -10.09 19.39
CA THR A 19 -36.99 -9.92 19.34
C THR A 19 -36.66 -9.13 18.08
N ALA A 20 -36.43 -7.82 18.21
CA ALA A 20 -35.88 -7.00 17.15
C ALA A 20 -34.47 -7.51 16.85
N LEU A 21 -34.29 -8.22 15.75
CA LEU A 21 -32.97 -8.53 15.20
C LEU A 21 -32.28 -7.20 14.88
N PRO A 22 -31.04 -6.98 15.32
CA PRO A 22 -30.30 -5.77 14.96
C PRO A 22 -30.11 -5.76 13.43
N THR A 23 -30.85 -4.93 12.72
CA THR A 23 -30.59 -4.61 11.32
C THR A 23 -29.34 -3.76 11.27
N HIS A 24 -28.19 -4.39 11.00
CA HIS A 24 -26.99 -3.63 10.68
C HIS A 24 -27.24 -2.92 9.34
N ALA A 25 -27.01 -1.61 9.30
CA ALA A 25 -27.00 -0.88 8.04
C ALA A 25 -25.91 -1.46 7.12
N ALA A 26 -26.24 -1.67 5.85
CA ALA A 26 -25.27 -2.15 4.87
C ALA A 26 -24.06 -1.20 4.81
N ILE A 27 -22.86 -1.77 4.81
CA ILE A 27 -21.61 -1.03 4.70
C ILE A 27 -21.34 -0.83 3.21
N THR A 28 -21.22 0.41 2.77
CA THR A 28 -20.98 0.73 1.36
C THR A 28 -19.72 1.60 1.25
N VAL A 29 -18.73 1.15 0.48
CA VAL A 29 -17.44 1.83 0.28
C VAL A 29 -17.11 1.82 -1.21
N THR A 30 -16.61 2.94 -1.73
CA THR A 30 -16.08 3.01 -3.10
C THR A 30 -14.62 2.59 -3.11
N ASP A 31 -14.27 1.60 -3.93
CA ASP A 31 -12.89 1.12 -4.09
C ASP A 31 -12.04 2.07 -4.96
N ASP A 32 -10.79 1.72 -5.21
CA ASP A 32 -9.87 2.59 -5.96
C ASP A 32 -10.07 2.51 -7.49
N THR A 33 -10.99 1.65 -7.96
CA THR A 33 -11.46 1.65 -9.37
C THR A 33 -12.70 2.52 -9.58
N GLY A 34 -13.27 3.06 -8.50
CA GLY A 34 -14.55 3.78 -8.51
C GLY A 34 -15.77 2.86 -8.39
N ALA A 35 -15.59 1.55 -8.23
CA ALA A 35 -16.67 0.60 -8.02
C ALA A 35 -17.18 0.62 -6.57
N THR A 36 -18.48 0.44 -6.40
CA THR A 36 -19.11 0.36 -5.07
C THR A 36 -19.07 -1.08 -4.55
N VAL A 37 -18.47 -1.27 -3.38
CA VAL A 37 -18.47 -2.53 -2.63
C VAL A 37 -19.44 -2.42 -1.47
N THR A 38 -20.41 -3.36 -1.39
CA THR A 38 -21.44 -3.38 -0.35
C THR A 38 -21.37 -4.68 0.42
N LEU A 39 -21.30 -4.59 1.75
CA LEU A 39 -21.35 -5.71 2.68
C LEU A 39 -22.57 -5.57 3.59
N SER A 40 -23.25 -6.68 3.89
CA SER A 40 -24.39 -6.71 4.82
C SER A 40 -23.97 -6.57 6.28
N ALA A 41 -22.72 -6.90 6.59
CA ALA A 41 -22.09 -6.79 7.91
C ALA A 41 -20.56 -6.60 7.74
N PRO A 42 -19.83 -6.17 8.77
CA PRO A 42 -18.37 -6.07 8.69
C PRO A 42 -17.72 -7.41 8.35
N ALA A 43 -16.79 -7.40 7.38
CA ALA A 43 -16.07 -8.59 6.96
C ALA A 43 -15.36 -9.26 8.14
N GLN A 44 -15.41 -10.59 8.19
CA GLN A 44 -14.80 -11.42 9.24
C GLN A 44 -13.75 -12.38 8.66
N ARG A 45 -13.79 -12.65 7.33
CA ARG A 45 -12.93 -13.62 6.67
C ARG A 45 -12.36 -13.01 5.39
N VAL A 46 -11.21 -12.37 5.51
CA VAL A 46 -10.60 -11.56 4.44
C VAL A 46 -9.44 -12.30 3.78
N ILE A 47 -9.40 -12.30 2.46
CA ILE A 47 -8.22 -12.71 1.68
C ILE A 47 -7.48 -11.46 1.20
N SER A 48 -6.16 -11.45 1.38
CA SER A 48 -5.26 -10.40 0.91
C SER A 48 -4.47 -10.86 -0.31
N LEU A 49 -4.60 -10.18 -1.44
CA LEU A 49 -3.94 -10.57 -2.70
C LEU A 49 -2.74 -9.70 -3.07
N ALA A 50 -2.18 -8.96 -2.10
CA ALA A 50 -0.88 -8.30 -2.27
C ALA A 50 -0.19 -8.07 -0.91
N PRO A 51 1.16 -7.99 -0.86
CA PRO A 51 1.89 -7.73 0.39
C PRO A 51 1.48 -6.40 1.05
N HIS A 52 1.37 -5.31 0.29
CA HIS A 52 0.94 -4.01 0.82
C HIS A 52 -0.51 -4.03 1.31
N VAL A 53 -1.39 -4.79 0.66
CA VAL A 53 -2.78 -5.00 1.12
C VAL A 53 -2.79 -5.68 2.49
N THR A 54 -1.92 -6.69 2.69
CA THR A 54 -1.78 -7.34 3.99
C THR A 54 -1.39 -6.32 5.07
N GLU A 55 -0.41 -5.47 4.79
CA GLU A 55 0.03 -4.40 5.70
C GLU A 55 -1.09 -3.40 6.00
N LEU A 56 -1.84 -2.97 4.99
CA LEU A 56 -2.99 -2.07 5.15
C LEU A 56 -4.08 -2.69 6.03
N LEU A 57 -4.42 -3.97 5.81
CA LEU A 57 -5.42 -4.69 6.61
C LEU A 57 -5.00 -4.81 8.08
N TYR A 58 -3.74 -5.15 8.36
CA TYR A 58 -3.21 -5.18 9.73
C TYR A 58 -3.25 -3.79 10.36
N ALA A 59 -2.77 -2.77 9.64
CA ALA A 59 -2.76 -1.39 10.14
C ALA A 59 -4.17 -0.83 10.39
N ALA A 60 -5.15 -1.25 9.58
CA ALA A 60 -6.57 -0.92 9.79
C ALA A 60 -7.21 -1.69 10.96
N GLY A 61 -6.47 -2.55 11.67
CA GLY A 61 -6.99 -3.33 12.81
C GLY A 61 -7.69 -4.63 12.42
N GLY A 62 -7.55 -5.08 11.16
CA GLY A 62 -8.20 -6.28 10.63
C GLY A 62 -7.33 -7.54 10.67
N GLY A 63 -6.18 -7.55 11.30
CA GLY A 63 -5.23 -8.66 11.26
C GLY A 63 -5.83 -10.01 11.63
N ALA A 64 -6.64 -10.07 12.69
CA ALA A 64 -7.31 -11.29 13.14
C ALA A 64 -8.38 -11.82 12.16
N LYS A 65 -8.78 -11.02 11.18
CA LYS A 65 -9.80 -11.36 10.18
C LYS A 65 -9.19 -11.88 8.87
N ILE A 66 -7.88 -11.79 8.72
CA ILE A 66 -7.19 -12.28 7.51
C ILE A 66 -7.08 -13.80 7.60
N VAL A 67 -7.75 -14.50 6.70
CA VAL A 67 -7.74 -15.97 6.64
C VAL A 67 -6.79 -16.53 5.59
N GLY A 68 -6.27 -15.69 4.69
CA GLY A 68 -5.29 -16.08 3.69
C GLY A 68 -4.62 -14.87 3.03
N ALA A 69 -3.40 -15.05 2.57
CA ALA A 69 -2.62 -14.02 1.91
C ALA A 69 -1.73 -14.61 0.81
N VAL A 70 -1.32 -13.81 -0.16
CA VAL A 70 -0.35 -14.21 -1.19
C VAL A 70 1.07 -14.30 -0.62
N SER A 71 1.97 -14.91 -1.40
CA SER A 71 3.40 -14.96 -1.13
C SER A 71 3.95 -13.54 -0.87
N TYR A 72 5.03 -13.46 -0.09
CA TYR A 72 5.68 -12.21 0.33
C TYR A 72 4.84 -11.28 1.22
N SER A 73 3.67 -11.73 1.70
CA SER A 73 2.91 -11.07 2.76
C SER A 73 3.54 -11.41 4.12
N ASP A 74 4.60 -10.72 4.49
CA ASP A 74 5.51 -11.07 5.59
C ASP A 74 5.58 -10.00 6.71
N TYR A 75 4.81 -8.93 6.56
CA TYR A 75 4.70 -7.87 7.55
C TYR A 75 3.21 -7.59 7.89
N PRO A 76 2.90 -7.40 9.19
CA PRO A 76 3.79 -7.58 10.34
C PRO A 76 4.24 -9.05 10.48
N PRO A 77 5.14 -9.40 11.42
CA PRO A 77 5.68 -10.77 11.55
C PRO A 77 4.61 -11.87 11.62
N GLU A 78 3.46 -11.59 12.20
CA GLU A 78 2.31 -12.49 12.31
C GLU A 78 1.74 -12.90 10.95
N ALA A 79 1.87 -12.02 9.93
CA ALA A 79 1.41 -12.30 8.58
C ALA A 79 2.14 -13.50 7.93
N LYS A 80 3.34 -13.86 8.42
CA LYS A 80 4.09 -15.03 7.94
C LYS A 80 3.36 -16.34 8.21
N GLN A 81 2.49 -16.38 9.22
CA GLN A 81 1.73 -17.57 9.61
C GLN A 81 0.44 -17.76 8.82
N LEU A 82 0.02 -16.77 8.03
CA LEU A 82 -1.21 -16.86 7.25
C LEU A 82 -1.12 -17.94 6.17
N PRO A 83 -2.20 -18.68 5.93
CA PRO A 83 -2.31 -19.60 4.79
C PRO A 83 -1.98 -18.88 3.48
N ARG A 84 -1.11 -19.48 2.64
CA ARG A 84 -0.76 -18.90 1.34
C ARG A 84 -1.77 -19.34 0.28
N VAL A 85 -2.29 -18.38 -0.49
CA VAL A 85 -3.28 -18.59 -1.54
C VAL A 85 -2.71 -18.33 -2.95
N GLY A 86 -1.40 -18.51 -3.11
CA GLY A 86 -0.70 -18.28 -4.36
C GLY A 86 0.17 -17.03 -4.35
N ASP A 87 0.42 -16.48 -5.52
CA ASP A 87 1.21 -15.27 -5.74
C ASP A 87 0.58 -14.39 -6.85
N ASN A 88 1.30 -13.35 -7.27
CA ASN A 88 0.84 -12.45 -8.34
C ASN A 88 0.75 -13.10 -9.73
N LYS A 89 1.37 -14.28 -9.95
CA LYS A 89 1.34 -15.02 -11.22
C LYS A 89 0.26 -16.09 -11.22
N ALA A 90 0.04 -16.76 -10.08
CA ALA A 90 -0.91 -17.86 -9.96
C ALA A 90 -1.60 -17.85 -8.58
N LEU A 91 -2.93 -17.73 -8.60
CA LEU A 91 -3.77 -17.84 -7.39
C LEU A 91 -4.31 -19.27 -7.27
N ASP A 92 -4.31 -19.79 -6.05
CA ASP A 92 -4.96 -21.05 -5.68
C ASP A 92 -6.44 -20.78 -5.35
N LEU A 93 -7.27 -20.82 -6.38
CA LEU A 93 -8.71 -20.53 -6.25
C LEU A 93 -9.43 -21.57 -5.39
N GLU A 94 -9.00 -22.84 -5.41
CA GLU A 94 -9.60 -23.91 -4.59
C GLU A 94 -9.37 -23.59 -3.12
N ARG A 95 -8.14 -23.20 -2.78
CA ARG A 95 -7.80 -22.78 -1.42
C ARG A 95 -8.51 -21.51 -0.99
N ILE A 96 -8.66 -20.53 -1.89
CA ILE A 96 -9.45 -19.31 -1.61
C ILE A 96 -10.88 -19.70 -1.26
N VAL A 97 -11.54 -20.55 -2.05
CA VAL A 97 -12.90 -21.02 -1.78
C VAL A 97 -12.99 -21.82 -0.47
N ALA A 98 -12.03 -22.71 -0.22
CA ALA A 98 -11.98 -23.51 1.01
C ALA A 98 -11.86 -22.64 2.28
N LEU A 99 -11.25 -21.46 2.17
CA LEU A 99 -11.13 -20.49 3.26
C LEU A 99 -12.41 -19.68 3.49
N GLN A 100 -13.44 -19.82 2.66
CA GLN A 100 -14.76 -19.19 2.78
C GLN A 100 -14.67 -17.68 3.08
N PRO A 101 -14.01 -16.88 2.24
CA PRO A 101 -13.91 -15.45 2.47
C PRO A 101 -15.26 -14.75 2.27
N ASP A 102 -15.49 -13.70 3.04
CA ASP A 102 -16.60 -12.75 2.87
C ASP A 102 -16.13 -11.43 2.24
N LEU A 103 -14.80 -11.25 2.08
CA LEU A 103 -14.19 -10.15 1.35
C LEU A 103 -12.84 -10.58 0.77
N ILE A 104 -12.56 -10.20 -0.46
CA ILE A 104 -11.23 -10.35 -1.07
C ILE A 104 -10.71 -8.95 -1.41
N VAL A 105 -9.54 -8.58 -0.88
CA VAL A 105 -8.88 -7.33 -1.21
C VAL A 105 -7.79 -7.59 -2.24
N VAL A 106 -7.89 -6.90 -3.38
CA VAL A 106 -7.17 -7.19 -4.62
C VAL A 106 -6.28 -6.01 -5.01
N TRP A 107 -5.10 -6.28 -5.53
CA TRP A 107 -4.28 -5.29 -6.22
C TRP A 107 -4.47 -5.43 -7.74
N ARG A 108 -5.14 -4.44 -8.36
CA ARG A 108 -5.55 -4.51 -9.76
C ARG A 108 -4.40 -4.75 -10.72
N HIS A 109 -3.33 -3.95 -10.61
CA HIS A 109 -2.17 -4.03 -11.51
C HIS A 109 -1.17 -5.14 -11.14
N GLY A 110 -1.28 -5.72 -9.95
CA GLY A 110 -0.43 -6.83 -9.52
C GLY A 110 -0.96 -8.21 -9.86
N ASN A 111 -2.23 -8.33 -10.26
CA ASN A 111 -2.85 -9.60 -10.61
C ASN A 111 -3.20 -9.63 -12.11
N ALA A 112 -2.97 -10.78 -12.76
CA ALA A 112 -3.33 -10.94 -14.17
C ALA A 112 -4.85 -10.84 -14.36
N GLN A 113 -5.30 -10.18 -15.44
CA GLN A 113 -6.73 -9.98 -15.73
C GLN A 113 -7.53 -11.29 -15.68
N ARG A 114 -7.01 -12.39 -16.23
CA ARG A 114 -7.64 -13.71 -16.21
C ARG A 114 -7.89 -14.23 -14.77
N GLN A 115 -7.03 -13.91 -13.83
CA GLN A 115 -7.22 -14.28 -12.42
C GLN A 115 -8.34 -13.44 -11.79
N LEU A 116 -8.36 -12.13 -12.10
CA LEU A 116 -9.43 -11.24 -11.64
C LEU A 116 -10.80 -11.67 -12.13
N ASP A 117 -10.91 -12.12 -13.38
CA ASP A 117 -12.17 -12.60 -13.94
C ASP A 117 -12.65 -13.86 -13.21
N ARG A 118 -11.76 -14.80 -12.91
CA ARG A 118 -12.09 -15.99 -12.12
C ARG A 118 -12.47 -15.66 -10.66
N LEU A 119 -11.86 -14.66 -10.05
CA LEU A 119 -12.26 -14.21 -8.70
C LEU A 119 -13.68 -13.65 -8.70
N ARG A 120 -14.09 -12.94 -9.77
CA ARG A 120 -15.47 -12.44 -9.91
C ARG A 120 -16.50 -13.57 -10.00
N GLU A 121 -16.15 -14.72 -10.60
CA GLU A 121 -17.01 -15.91 -10.67
C GLU A 121 -17.30 -16.53 -9.29
N LEU A 122 -16.48 -16.24 -8.27
CA LEU A 122 -16.72 -16.72 -6.90
C LEU A 122 -17.87 -16.01 -6.19
N HIS A 123 -18.39 -14.90 -6.73
CA HIS A 123 -19.46 -14.08 -6.14
C HIS A 123 -19.15 -13.57 -4.71
N VAL A 124 -17.88 -13.54 -4.34
CA VAL A 124 -17.39 -12.90 -3.11
C VAL A 124 -17.11 -11.43 -3.40
N PRO A 125 -17.51 -10.49 -2.54
CA PRO A 125 -17.17 -9.08 -2.70
C PRO A 125 -15.67 -8.86 -2.90
N LEU A 126 -15.32 -8.13 -3.97
CA LEU A 126 -13.93 -7.73 -4.28
C LEU A 126 -13.77 -6.25 -3.97
N PHE A 127 -12.75 -5.88 -3.22
CA PHE A 127 -12.32 -4.50 -3.02
C PHE A 127 -10.96 -4.31 -3.69
N PHE A 128 -10.89 -3.42 -4.68
CA PHE A 128 -9.64 -3.10 -5.37
C PHE A 128 -8.91 -1.99 -4.61
N SER A 129 -7.71 -2.31 -4.13
CA SER A 129 -6.80 -1.36 -3.47
C SER A 129 -5.67 -1.02 -4.42
N GLU A 130 -5.60 0.24 -4.84
CA GLU A 130 -4.62 0.74 -5.80
C GLU A 130 -4.19 2.16 -5.42
N PRO A 131 -3.50 2.36 -4.29
CA PRO A 131 -3.01 3.68 -3.91
C PRO A 131 -1.95 4.17 -4.91
N HIS A 132 -2.19 5.31 -5.54
CA HIS A 132 -1.28 5.93 -6.50
C HIS A 132 -0.43 7.04 -5.87
N HIS A 133 -0.98 7.72 -4.86
CA HIS A 133 -0.36 8.85 -4.18
C HIS A 133 -0.19 8.57 -2.69
N LEU A 134 0.71 9.30 -2.05
CA LEU A 134 0.95 9.15 -0.61
C LEU A 134 -0.33 9.35 0.22
N ASP A 135 -1.19 10.30 -0.17
CA ASP A 135 -2.43 10.56 0.56
C ASP A 135 -3.45 9.40 0.45
N ASP A 136 -3.38 8.58 -0.61
CA ASP A 136 -4.27 7.44 -0.83
C ASP A 136 -4.08 6.33 0.20
N VAL A 137 -2.88 6.19 0.77
CA VAL A 137 -2.59 5.21 1.83
C VAL A 137 -3.50 5.44 3.03
N ALA A 138 -3.67 6.70 3.46
CA ALA A 138 -4.55 7.03 4.58
C ALA A 138 -6.04 6.84 4.22
N LEU A 139 -6.42 7.07 2.97
CA LEU A 139 -7.78 6.80 2.48
C LEU A 139 -8.05 5.30 2.46
N SER A 140 -7.11 4.48 1.99
CA SER A 140 -7.21 3.02 1.99
C SER A 140 -7.39 2.46 3.39
N LEU A 141 -6.65 2.98 4.39
CA LEU A 141 -6.85 2.60 5.80
C LEU A 141 -8.28 2.86 6.25
N THR A 142 -8.80 4.07 6.02
CA THR A 142 -10.17 4.45 6.42
C THR A 142 -11.22 3.57 5.73
N LYS A 143 -11.10 3.34 4.40
CA LYS A 143 -12.00 2.49 3.63
C LYS A 143 -12.00 1.03 4.16
N LEU A 144 -10.81 0.47 4.37
CA LEU A 144 -10.66 -0.88 4.92
C LEU A 144 -11.21 -0.97 6.33
N GLY A 145 -10.99 0.04 7.18
CA GLY A 145 -11.56 0.10 8.53
C GLY A 145 -13.09 0.05 8.54
N GLN A 146 -13.75 0.72 7.59
CA GLN A 146 -15.21 0.65 7.43
C GLN A 146 -15.66 -0.77 7.04
N LEU A 147 -15.04 -1.38 6.02
CA LEU A 147 -15.35 -2.74 5.58
C LEU A 147 -15.14 -3.79 6.67
N LEU A 148 -14.15 -3.58 7.53
CA LEU A 148 -13.79 -4.49 8.62
C LEU A 148 -14.53 -4.22 9.92
N GLY A 149 -15.23 -3.08 10.06
CA GLY A 149 -15.82 -2.64 11.33
C GLY A 149 -14.76 -2.25 12.36
N THR A 150 -13.60 -1.79 11.93
CA THR A 150 -12.45 -1.39 12.77
C THR A 150 -12.08 0.08 12.59
N SER A 151 -13.07 0.94 12.28
CA SER A 151 -12.86 2.35 11.91
C SER A 151 -12.01 3.10 12.92
N SER A 152 -12.20 2.88 14.23
CA SER A 152 -11.40 3.56 15.26
C SER A 152 -9.90 3.28 15.15
N SER A 153 -9.52 2.01 14.93
CA SER A 153 -8.11 1.62 14.72
C SER A 153 -7.57 2.17 13.41
N ALA A 154 -8.36 2.07 12.35
CA ALA A 154 -8.01 2.54 11.02
C ALA A 154 -7.80 4.07 11.00
N ASP A 155 -8.69 4.84 11.62
CA ASP A 155 -8.59 6.30 11.69
C ASP A 155 -7.37 6.74 12.52
N THR A 156 -7.06 6.00 13.59
CA THR A 156 -5.85 6.22 14.38
C THR A 156 -4.59 6.01 13.54
N ALA A 157 -4.53 4.90 12.79
CA ALA A 157 -3.42 4.59 11.90
C ALA A 157 -3.30 5.61 10.75
N ALA A 158 -4.42 5.99 10.13
CA ALA A 158 -4.47 6.99 9.07
C ALA A 158 -3.98 8.37 9.58
N ALA A 159 -4.40 8.77 10.78
CA ALA A 159 -3.96 10.02 11.39
C ALA A 159 -2.45 10.00 11.73
N ALA A 160 -1.92 8.87 12.22
CA ALA A 160 -0.50 8.69 12.48
C ALA A 160 0.30 8.83 11.18
N TYR A 161 -0.09 8.11 10.14
CA TYR A 161 0.53 8.17 8.82
C TYR A 161 0.53 9.60 8.24
N ARG A 162 -0.62 10.29 8.27
CA ARG A 162 -0.71 11.68 7.79
C ARG A 162 0.24 12.62 8.54
N ARG A 163 0.37 12.46 9.87
CA ARG A 163 1.33 13.25 10.66
C ARG A 163 2.77 13.02 10.23
N ASP A 164 3.16 11.76 9.97
CA ASP A 164 4.51 11.43 9.54
C ASP A 164 4.81 12.03 8.17
N ILE A 165 3.90 11.90 7.20
CA ILE A 165 4.05 12.50 5.86
C ILE A 165 4.08 14.03 5.95
N ALA A 166 3.21 14.65 6.76
CA ALA A 166 3.19 16.10 6.95
C ALA A 166 4.50 16.62 7.56
N ARG A 167 5.06 15.90 8.54
CA ARG A 167 6.36 16.21 9.16
C ARG A 167 7.47 16.21 8.10
N LEU A 168 7.56 15.15 7.29
CA LEU A 168 8.55 15.05 6.22
C LEU A 168 8.38 16.16 5.18
N ARG A 169 7.15 16.42 4.75
CA ARG A 169 6.85 17.49 3.79
C ARG A 169 7.29 18.86 4.31
N THR A 170 6.99 19.17 5.57
CA THR A 170 7.41 20.43 6.20
C THR A 170 8.94 20.56 6.27
N GLN A 171 9.63 19.47 6.55
CA GLN A 171 11.07 19.46 6.73
C GLN A 171 11.85 19.55 5.41
N TYR A 172 11.35 18.94 4.34
CA TYR A 172 12.15 18.67 3.15
C TYR A 172 11.61 19.29 1.85
N ALA A 173 10.31 19.55 1.70
CA ALA A 173 9.75 19.95 0.41
C ALA A 173 10.30 21.28 -0.15
N SER A 174 10.73 22.20 0.72
CA SER A 174 11.30 23.49 0.33
C SER A 174 12.82 23.49 0.20
N ARG A 175 13.47 22.32 0.39
CA ARG A 175 14.94 22.22 0.23
C ARG A 175 15.34 22.41 -1.23
N PRO A 176 16.57 22.88 -1.51
CA PRO A 176 17.09 23.01 -2.87
C PRO A 176 16.91 21.69 -3.64
N PRO A 177 16.30 21.70 -4.84
CA PRO A 177 15.95 20.48 -5.53
C PRO A 177 17.16 19.64 -5.90
N VAL A 178 17.06 18.31 -5.77
CA VAL A 178 18.04 17.32 -6.24
C VAL A 178 17.46 16.57 -7.41
N SER A 179 18.17 16.50 -8.54
CA SER A 179 17.75 15.70 -9.68
C SER A 179 18.04 14.22 -9.42
N VAL A 180 16.98 13.37 -9.56
CA VAL A 180 17.02 11.98 -9.16
C VAL A 180 16.70 11.07 -10.35
N PHE A 181 17.52 10.07 -10.56
CA PHE A 181 17.16 8.89 -11.34
C PHE A 181 16.84 7.74 -10.39
N TYR A 182 15.59 7.24 -10.43
CA TYR A 182 15.19 6.06 -9.67
C TYR A 182 15.28 4.83 -10.56
N GLN A 183 16.17 3.90 -10.24
CA GLN A 183 16.37 2.66 -11.00
C GLN A 183 15.53 1.54 -10.42
N VAL A 184 14.50 1.11 -11.16
CA VAL A 184 13.65 -0.04 -10.79
C VAL A 184 14.32 -1.36 -11.13
N TRP A 185 14.89 -1.46 -12.36
CA TRP A 185 15.49 -2.68 -12.89
C TRP A 185 16.68 -2.34 -13.79
N ASP A 186 17.56 -3.30 -14.02
CA ASP A 186 18.81 -3.09 -14.77
C ASP A 186 18.79 -3.65 -16.20
N LYS A 187 18.04 -4.74 -16.46
CA LYS A 187 18.00 -5.40 -17.79
C LYS A 187 16.59 -5.90 -18.11
N PRO A 188 15.79 -5.15 -18.88
CA PRO A 188 16.07 -3.81 -19.42
C PRO A 188 16.16 -2.75 -18.30
N LEU A 189 16.91 -1.66 -18.58
CA LEU A 189 16.98 -0.54 -17.63
C LEU A 189 15.62 0.16 -17.53
N MET A 190 15.03 0.17 -16.33
CA MET A 190 13.68 0.70 -16.08
C MET A 190 13.70 1.75 -14.98
N THR A 191 12.82 2.72 -15.12
CA THR A 191 12.62 3.80 -14.16
C THR A 191 11.13 3.98 -13.84
N LEU A 192 10.78 5.08 -13.20
CA LEU A 192 9.40 5.48 -12.86
C LEU A 192 9.08 6.82 -13.51
N ASN A 193 7.83 7.01 -13.90
CA ASN A 193 7.35 8.33 -14.31
C ASN A 193 6.88 9.18 -13.12
N GLY A 194 6.35 10.38 -13.37
CA GLY A 194 5.90 11.31 -12.35
C GLY A 194 4.64 10.88 -11.59
N GLU A 195 3.84 9.96 -12.15
CA GLU A 195 2.58 9.49 -11.56
C GLU A 195 2.77 8.32 -10.58
N HIS A 196 3.99 7.79 -10.49
CA HIS A 196 4.28 6.69 -9.57
C HIS A 196 4.48 7.22 -8.14
N MET A 197 3.94 6.54 -7.12
CA MET A 197 4.03 6.93 -5.70
C MET A 197 5.46 7.25 -5.22
N VAL A 198 6.47 6.53 -5.71
CA VAL A 198 7.88 6.84 -5.38
C VAL A 198 8.29 8.23 -5.90
N SER A 199 7.71 8.70 -7.00
CA SER A 199 7.95 10.06 -7.48
C SER A 199 7.29 11.12 -6.58
N ASP A 200 6.17 10.79 -5.92
CA ASP A 200 5.62 11.64 -4.85
C ASP A 200 6.59 11.69 -3.66
N VAL A 201 7.20 10.56 -3.28
CA VAL A 201 8.22 10.52 -2.22
C VAL A 201 9.43 11.37 -2.60
N ILE A 202 9.93 11.25 -3.84
CA ILE A 202 11.04 12.07 -4.33
C ILE A 202 10.68 13.57 -4.21
N THR A 203 9.48 13.95 -4.65
CA THR A 203 8.99 15.34 -4.59
C THR A 203 8.83 15.82 -3.15
N LEU A 204 8.25 15.00 -2.27
CA LEU A 204 8.13 15.27 -0.84
C LEU A 204 9.48 15.60 -0.20
N CYS A 205 10.54 14.90 -0.62
CA CYS A 205 11.93 15.11 -0.14
C CYS A 205 12.66 16.27 -0.83
N GLY A 206 11.96 17.08 -1.65
CA GLY A 206 12.56 18.16 -2.43
C GLY A 206 13.43 17.65 -3.57
N GLY A 207 13.18 16.45 -4.07
CA GLY A 207 13.81 15.90 -5.26
C GLY A 207 12.99 16.17 -6.52
N ARG A 208 13.62 15.91 -7.68
CA ARG A 208 12.97 15.97 -9.00
C ARG A 208 13.34 14.72 -9.79
N ASN A 209 12.36 13.87 -10.08
CA ASN A 209 12.56 12.73 -10.97
C ASN A 209 12.88 13.22 -12.39
N VAL A 210 14.06 12.85 -12.92
CA VAL A 210 14.52 13.29 -14.25
C VAL A 210 13.70 12.69 -15.40
N PHE A 211 12.94 11.62 -15.13
CA PHE A 211 12.08 10.94 -16.10
C PHE A 211 10.57 11.08 -15.79
N ALA A 212 10.19 12.05 -14.98
CA ALA A 212 8.79 12.29 -14.59
C ALA A 212 7.83 12.45 -15.79
N GLY A 213 8.29 12.98 -16.91
CA GLY A 213 7.47 13.24 -18.11
C GLY A 213 7.23 12.05 -19.02
N LEU A 214 7.75 10.86 -18.73
CA LEU A 214 7.52 9.68 -19.55
C LEU A 214 6.10 9.13 -19.35
N GLN A 215 5.49 8.57 -20.43
CA GLN A 215 4.08 8.13 -20.39
C GLN A 215 3.85 6.83 -19.61
N PRO A 216 4.58 5.72 -19.83
CA PRO A 216 4.38 4.50 -19.03
C PRO A 216 4.73 4.75 -17.56
N LEU A 217 3.95 4.16 -16.64
CA LEU A 217 4.21 4.27 -15.19
C LEU A 217 5.63 3.78 -14.82
N VAL A 218 6.06 2.69 -15.49
CA VAL A 218 7.40 2.09 -15.33
C VAL A 218 8.05 1.98 -16.71
N PRO A 219 8.62 3.07 -17.24
CA PRO A 219 9.20 3.10 -18.59
C PRO A 219 10.59 2.46 -18.63
N THR A 220 10.93 1.90 -19.80
CA THR A 220 12.32 1.54 -20.16
C THR A 220 13.06 2.77 -20.65
N VAL A 221 14.30 2.94 -20.22
CA VAL A 221 15.20 4.02 -20.66
C VAL A 221 16.54 3.44 -21.10
N SER A 222 17.31 4.20 -21.90
CA SER A 222 18.67 3.80 -22.24
C SER A 222 19.68 4.39 -21.25
N THR A 223 20.87 3.79 -21.19
CA THR A 223 21.99 4.33 -20.42
C THR A 223 22.35 5.75 -20.88
N GLU A 224 22.34 5.99 -22.20
CA GLU A 224 22.63 7.30 -22.79
C GLU A 224 21.62 8.36 -22.33
N ALA A 225 20.33 8.00 -22.19
CA ALA A 225 19.33 8.93 -21.67
C ALA A 225 19.61 9.33 -20.22
N VAL A 226 20.08 8.39 -19.39
CA VAL A 226 20.48 8.69 -18.01
C VAL A 226 21.73 9.56 -17.98
N LEU A 227 22.72 9.27 -18.81
CA LEU A 227 23.94 10.09 -18.93
C LEU A 227 23.60 11.52 -19.40
N ALA A 228 22.70 11.67 -20.38
CA ALA A 228 22.25 12.98 -20.87
C ALA A 228 21.47 13.75 -19.80
N ALA A 229 20.65 13.07 -19.00
CA ALA A 229 19.90 13.68 -17.89
C ALA A 229 20.82 14.10 -16.73
N ASN A 230 21.97 13.47 -16.61
CA ASN A 230 23.01 13.72 -15.60
C ASN A 230 22.46 13.95 -14.18
N PRO A 231 21.76 12.98 -13.58
CA PRO A 231 21.15 13.13 -12.26
C PRO A 231 22.20 13.36 -11.17
N GLU A 232 21.83 14.11 -10.14
CA GLU A 232 22.68 14.35 -8.96
C GLU A 232 22.67 13.16 -7.98
N ALA A 233 21.61 12.34 -8.03
CA ALA A 233 21.48 11.12 -7.25
C ALA A 233 20.90 9.98 -8.09
N ILE A 234 21.40 8.77 -7.90
CA ILE A 234 20.84 7.54 -8.42
C ILE A 234 20.39 6.70 -7.23
N ILE A 235 19.10 6.29 -7.23
CA ILE A 235 18.48 5.56 -6.14
C ILE A 235 17.93 4.26 -6.69
N THR A 236 18.08 3.15 -5.97
CA THR A 236 17.43 1.86 -6.27
C THR A 236 16.80 1.27 -5.01
N ALA A 237 15.82 0.40 -5.20
CA ALA A 237 15.33 -0.45 -4.13
C ALA A 237 16.16 -1.73 -4.03
N ALA A 238 16.51 -2.13 -2.80
CA ALA A 238 17.18 -3.40 -2.54
C ALA A 238 16.64 -4.03 -1.26
N PRO A 239 16.51 -5.37 -1.19
CA PRO A 239 16.03 -6.04 0.01
C PRO A 239 16.92 -5.76 1.22
N GLY A 240 16.32 -5.29 2.33
CA GLY A 240 17.02 -5.06 3.60
C GLY A 240 18.06 -3.93 3.59
N ALA A 241 18.06 -3.05 2.58
CA ALA A 241 18.96 -1.91 2.52
C ALA A 241 18.56 -0.90 3.61
N THR A 242 19.31 -0.89 4.72
CA THR A 242 19.08 0.01 5.86
C THR A 242 20.11 1.15 5.93
N GLN A 243 21.12 1.12 5.05
CA GLN A 243 22.21 2.12 4.96
C GLN A 243 22.63 2.32 3.50
N PRO A 244 23.30 3.42 3.16
CA PRO A 244 23.86 3.59 1.83
C PRO A 244 24.92 2.50 1.58
N ASP A 245 24.47 1.35 1.13
CA ASP A 245 25.38 0.28 0.72
C ASP A 245 25.86 0.56 -0.70
N THR A 246 27.13 0.92 -0.79
CA THR A 246 27.81 1.24 -2.04
C THR A 246 28.20 -0.01 -2.85
N SER A 247 27.90 -1.21 -2.36
CA SER A 247 28.32 -2.50 -2.97
C SER A 247 27.21 -3.22 -3.76
N LEU A 248 26.08 -2.55 -4.08
CA LEU A 248 24.99 -3.20 -4.82
C LEU A 248 25.33 -3.33 -6.32
N PRO A 249 25.30 -4.55 -6.87
CA PRO A 249 25.67 -4.79 -8.30
C PRO A 249 24.92 -3.91 -9.29
N ARG A 250 23.65 -3.55 -8.98
CA ARG A 250 22.83 -2.64 -9.82
C ARG A 250 23.38 -1.24 -9.89
N LEU A 251 23.93 -0.72 -8.79
CA LEU A 251 24.51 0.62 -8.73
C LEU A 251 25.97 0.64 -9.21
N ASP A 252 26.70 -0.46 -9.03
CA ASP A 252 28.11 -0.55 -9.41
C ASP A 252 28.31 -0.37 -10.93
N THR A 253 27.33 -0.72 -11.75
CA THR A 253 27.39 -0.47 -13.20
C THR A 253 27.57 1.02 -13.53
N TRP A 254 27.06 1.93 -12.71
CA TRP A 254 27.19 3.37 -12.92
C TRP A 254 28.58 3.90 -12.62
N ARG A 255 29.39 3.19 -11.83
CA ARG A 255 30.78 3.59 -11.50
C ARG A 255 31.68 3.62 -12.74
N ALA A 256 31.29 2.94 -13.84
CA ALA A 256 31.96 3.04 -15.12
C ALA A 256 31.89 4.44 -15.76
N TRP A 257 31.05 5.33 -15.20
CA TRP A 257 30.81 6.68 -15.72
C TRP A 257 31.20 7.75 -14.71
N PRO A 258 32.52 7.97 -14.45
CA PRO A 258 32.99 8.87 -13.38
C PRO A 258 32.61 10.34 -13.62
N GLY A 259 32.27 10.73 -14.85
CA GLY A 259 31.77 12.06 -15.19
C GLY A 259 30.31 12.31 -14.83
N LEU A 260 29.53 11.27 -14.48
CA LEU A 260 28.16 11.41 -14.04
C LEU A 260 28.12 12.06 -12.65
N THR A 261 27.32 13.11 -12.48
CA THR A 261 27.28 13.89 -11.22
C THR A 261 27.01 13.01 -10.00
N ALA A 262 26.07 12.07 -10.09
CA ALA A 262 25.78 11.13 -9.01
C ALA A 262 27.00 10.26 -8.63
N VAL A 263 27.82 9.86 -9.60
CA VAL A 263 29.03 9.06 -9.36
C VAL A 263 30.15 9.91 -8.80
N ALA A 264 30.40 11.07 -9.41
CA ALA A 264 31.45 12.01 -9.00
C ALA A 264 31.26 12.48 -7.54
N HIS A 265 30.02 12.58 -7.08
CA HIS A 265 29.68 13.01 -5.73
C HIS A 265 29.32 11.85 -4.79
N HIS A 266 29.50 10.59 -5.20
CA HIS A 266 29.16 9.40 -4.41
C HIS A 266 27.69 9.32 -3.98
N ASN A 267 26.77 9.80 -4.82
CA ASN A 267 25.33 9.85 -4.55
C ASN A 267 24.59 8.64 -5.21
N LEU A 268 25.11 7.46 -4.96
CA LEU A 268 24.46 6.19 -5.32
C LEU A 268 23.86 5.60 -4.04
N PHE A 269 22.53 5.53 -3.96
CA PHE A 269 21.80 5.15 -2.76
C PHE A 269 20.92 3.93 -2.98
N ALA A 270 20.71 3.15 -1.92
CA ALA A 270 19.78 2.05 -1.90
C ALA A 270 18.83 2.19 -0.72
N ILE A 271 17.54 1.93 -0.98
CA ILE A 271 16.48 1.98 0.01
C ILE A 271 15.88 0.58 0.14
N ASP A 272 15.44 0.21 1.34
CA ASP A 272 14.72 -1.05 1.53
C ASP A 272 13.47 -1.10 0.66
N GLY A 273 13.44 -2.10 -0.25
CA GLY A 273 12.36 -2.28 -1.19
C GLY A 273 11.01 -2.54 -0.52
N ASP A 274 11.00 -3.15 0.65
CA ASP A 274 9.78 -3.38 1.42
C ASP A 274 9.21 -2.10 2.03
N LEU A 275 10.03 -1.08 2.21
CA LEU A 275 9.59 0.22 2.70
C LEU A 275 9.16 1.16 1.59
N ILE A 276 9.83 1.14 0.43
CA ILE A 276 9.58 2.16 -0.60
C ILE A 276 8.62 1.70 -1.72
N ASN A 277 8.55 0.38 -2.00
CA ASN A 277 7.73 -0.14 -3.09
C ASN A 277 6.36 -0.67 -2.65
N ARG A 278 6.06 -0.68 -1.35
CA ARG A 278 4.77 -1.11 -0.82
C ARG A 278 3.93 0.11 -0.44
N PRO A 279 2.82 0.41 -1.14
CA PRO A 279 1.92 1.52 -0.80
C PRO A 279 1.10 1.21 0.46
N ALA A 280 1.77 1.24 1.62
CA ALA A 280 1.28 0.95 2.96
C ALA A 280 1.92 1.92 3.97
N PRO A 281 1.49 1.99 5.23
CA PRO A 281 2.00 2.99 6.18
C PRO A 281 3.52 3.02 6.33
N ARG A 282 4.22 1.91 6.14
CA ARG A 282 5.69 1.86 6.21
C ARG A 282 6.40 2.66 5.12
N ILE A 283 5.71 3.07 4.06
CA ILE A 283 6.30 3.95 3.04
C ILE A 283 6.79 5.28 3.64
N ALA A 284 6.22 5.72 4.78
CA ALA A 284 6.73 6.88 5.51
C ALA A 284 8.17 6.68 6.01
N GLN A 285 8.57 5.45 6.36
CA GLN A 285 9.94 5.12 6.75
C GLN A 285 10.88 5.12 5.53
N GLY A 286 10.42 4.55 4.40
CA GLY A 286 11.15 4.63 3.13
C GLY A 286 11.31 6.08 2.65
N ALA A 287 10.29 6.90 2.82
CA ALA A 287 10.35 8.32 2.53
C ALA A 287 11.36 9.06 3.44
N GLN A 288 11.39 8.74 4.73
CA GLN A 288 12.39 9.29 5.65
C GLN A 288 13.81 8.99 5.16
N GLN A 289 14.10 7.73 4.81
CA GLN A 289 15.41 7.31 4.30
C GLN A 289 15.76 8.06 3.00
N LEU A 290 14.82 8.13 2.04
CA LEU A 290 15.04 8.87 0.79
C LEU A 290 15.33 10.36 1.04
N CYS A 291 14.60 10.99 1.95
CA CYS A 291 14.86 12.39 2.31
C CYS A 291 16.25 12.59 2.89
N GLU A 292 16.73 11.71 3.75
CA GLU A 292 18.08 11.72 4.33
C GLU A 292 19.16 11.52 3.28
N ASP A 293 18.92 10.61 2.30
CA ASP A 293 19.81 10.41 1.17
C ASP A 293 19.92 11.67 0.29
N LEU A 294 18.80 12.38 0.06
CA LEU A 294 18.82 13.63 -0.68
C LEU A 294 19.47 14.78 0.11
N GLU A 295 19.36 14.82 1.44
CA GLU A 295 20.16 15.76 2.27
C GLU A 295 21.65 15.46 2.14
N THR A 296 22.02 14.18 2.16
CA THR A 296 23.41 13.76 1.92
C THR A 296 23.90 14.22 0.54
N ALA A 297 23.07 14.06 -0.51
CA ALA A 297 23.41 14.55 -1.84
C ALA A 297 23.60 16.08 -1.88
N ARG A 298 22.75 16.84 -1.19
CA ARG A 298 22.86 18.30 -1.05
C ARG A 298 24.17 18.71 -0.36
N SER A 299 24.52 18.03 0.72
CA SER A 299 25.75 18.32 1.48
C SER A 299 27.04 18.08 0.68
N ARG A 300 26.98 17.20 -0.32
CA ARG A 300 28.13 16.87 -1.20
C ARG A 300 28.25 17.78 -2.43
N ARG A 301 27.32 18.72 -2.62
CA ARG A 301 27.49 19.76 -3.64
C ARG A 301 28.73 20.59 -3.31
N LYS A 302 29.56 20.84 -4.32
CA LYS A 302 30.67 21.79 -4.11
C LYS A 302 30.08 23.15 -3.74
N PRO A 303 30.66 23.87 -2.77
CA PRO A 303 30.30 25.27 -2.53
C PRO A 303 30.36 26.01 -3.87
N VAL A 304 29.30 26.75 -4.21
CA VAL A 304 29.40 27.72 -5.29
C VAL A 304 30.43 28.75 -4.82
N ALA A 305 31.57 28.82 -5.51
CA ALA A 305 32.54 29.85 -5.25
C ALA A 305 31.85 31.22 -5.37
N PRO A 306 32.07 32.17 -4.44
CA PRO A 306 31.42 33.46 -4.44
C PRO A 306 31.76 34.27 -5.68
#